data_6da55d3ac0b3a06b358920890a91f183
#
_entry.id   6da55d3ac0b3a06b358920890a91f183
#
_cell.length_a   1.000
_cell.length_b   1.000
_cell.length_c   1.000
_cell.angle_alpha   90.00
_cell.angle_beta   90.00
_cell.angle_gamma   90.00
#
_symmetry.space_group_name_H-M   'P 1'
#
loop_
_entity.id
_entity.type
_entity.pdbx_description
1 polymer ?
#
loop_
_entity_poly.entity_id
_entity_poly.type
_entity_poly.pdbx_seq_one_letter_code
_entity_poly.pdbx_strand_id
1 'polypeptide(L)'
;MTCELCGRIQQGEWTLGDFFIFHQPQMLSICEACRQQFTRITGPVCAECGCQSQISPCAECEIWLTAGYPAIHNQALFAYDEQMQQYFKQYKFQGGYHLRDVFQDMLAQRLVKVAPTMIVPIPITTETQNQRGFNQVSAWLEKCEINEILTCISNSKAVQSMKTRRERLQTTQPFCLVTENLDLTGQRICIVDDVYTTGRTLRHASSCLYESGATQICTVTLAR
;
A
#
# COMPACT_ATOMS: atom_id res chain seq x y z
N MET A 1 26.30 8.75 -7.95
CA MET A 1 24.87 8.55 -8.31
C MET A 1 24.08 9.80 -7.93
N THR A 2 23.02 10.15 -8.64
CA THR A 2 22.22 11.34 -8.32
C THR A 2 21.02 10.94 -7.47
N CYS A 3 20.72 11.70 -6.42
CA CYS A 3 19.52 11.47 -5.61
C CYS A 3 18.27 11.70 -6.46
N GLU A 4 17.38 10.74 -6.53
CA GLU A 4 16.16 10.78 -7.35
C GLU A 4 15.12 11.81 -6.87
N LEU A 5 15.19 12.23 -5.58
CA LEU A 5 14.25 13.23 -5.05
C LEU A 5 14.76 14.67 -5.14
N CYS A 6 16.05 14.93 -4.85
CA CYS A 6 16.56 16.30 -4.80
C CYS A 6 17.58 16.63 -5.88
N GLY A 7 17.97 15.68 -6.72
CA GLY A 7 18.96 15.86 -7.78
C GLY A 7 20.41 16.02 -7.30
N ARG A 8 20.67 15.96 -5.99
CA ARG A 8 22.01 16.12 -5.44
C ARG A 8 22.89 14.91 -5.79
N ILE A 9 24.14 15.16 -6.21
CA ILE A 9 25.12 14.10 -6.44
C ILE A 9 25.47 13.47 -5.09
N GLN A 10 25.28 12.15 -4.99
CA GLN A 10 25.71 11.35 -3.85
C GLN A 10 27.14 10.89 -4.11
N GLN A 11 28.06 11.25 -3.23
CA GLN A 11 29.41 10.69 -3.22
C GLN A 11 29.34 9.39 -2.40
N GLY A 12 29.63 8.26 -3.04
CA GLY A 12 29.79 7.00 -2.31
C GLY A 12 31.04 7.11 -1.44
N GLU A 13 30.91 6.93 -0.15
CA GLU A 13 32.10 6.76 0.72
C GLU A 13 32.65 5.35 0.47
N TRP A 14 33.72 5.29 -0.34
CA TRP A 14 34.47 4.06 -0.52
C TRP A 14 35.36 3.88 0.71
N THR A 15 35.15 2.80 1.42
CA THR A 15 36.10 2.38 2.46
C THR A 15 37.20 1.53 1.85
N LEU A 16 38.41 1.53 2.45
CA LEU A 16 39.48 0.64 2.00
C LEU A 16 39.08 -0.83 1.97
N GLY A 17 38.10 -1.24 2.81
CA GLY A 17 37.50 -2.58 2.82
C GLY A 17 36.73 -2.91 1.55
N ASP A 18 36.06 -1.93 0.93
CA ASP A 18 35.24 -2.15 -0.28
C ASP A 18 36.11 -2.52 -1.49
N PHE A 19 37.39 -2.07 -1.51
CA PHE A 19 38.34 -2.45 -2.53
C PHE A 19 38.80 -3.92 -2.43
N PHE A 20 38.84 -4.48 -1.22
CA PHE A 20 39.30 -5.85 -1.00
C PHE A 20 38.19 -6.91 -1.10
N ILE A 21 36.92 -6.53 -0.95
CA ILE A 21 35.80 -7.48 -0.88
C ILE A 21 34.95 -7.50 -2.16
N PHE A 22 35.31 -6.74 -3.21
CA PHE A 22 34.47 -6.54 -4.40
C PHE A 22 33.03 -6.16 -4.10
N HIS A 23 32.80 -5.52 -2.94
CA HIS A 23 31.48 -5.08 -2.55
C HIS A 23 31.20 -3.73 -3.19
N GLN A 24 30.28 -3.70 -4.15
CA GLN A 24 29.76 -2.43 -4.62
C GLN A 24 28.89 -1.85 -3.48
N PRO A 25 29.23 -0.63 -2.97
CA PRO A 25 28.37 0.00 -1.99
C PRO A 25 26.95 0.09 -2.56
N GLN A 26 25.95 -0.38 -1.79
CA GLN A 26 24.55 -0.22 -2.18
C GLN A 26 24.24 1.27 -2.22
N MET A 27 24.31 1.84 -3.41
CA MET A 27 23.93 3.24 -3.62
C MET A 27 22.40 3.33 -3.50
N LEU A 28 21.94 4.03 -2.47
CA LEU A 28 20.54 4.29 -2.26
C LEU A 28 20.00 5.21 -3.38
N SER A 29 18.77 4.95 -3.84
CA SER A 29 18.10 5.78 -4.85
C SER A 29 17.94 7.24 -4.40
N ILE A 30 17.87 7.47 -3.07
CA ILE A 30 17.81 8.81 -2.45
C ILE A 30 18.90 9.02 -1.43
N CYS A 31 19.35 10.28 -1.30
CA CYS A 31 20.35 10.64 -0.31
C CYS A 31 19.79 10.58 1.12
N GLU A 32 20.70 10.45 2.11
CA GLU A 32 20.32 10.36 3.52
C GLU A 32 19.49 11.55 3.99
N ALA A 33 19.81 12.77 3.54
CA ALA A 33 19.04 13.97 3.89
C ALA A 33 17.58 13.90 3.40
N CYS A 34 17.35 13.34 2.21
CA CYS A 34 15.97 13.12 1.73
C CYS A 34 15.29 11.98 2.48
N ARG A 35 16.02 10.93 2.83
CA ARG A 35 15.48 9.79 3.59
C ARG A 35 15.03 10.20 4.98
N GLN A 36 15.75 11.08 5.64
CA GLN A 36 15.43 11.58 6.99
C GLN A 36 14.22 12.52 7.03
N GLN A 37 13.77 13.03 5.89
CA GLN A 37 12.58 13.88 5.81
C GLN A 37 11.27 13.09 5.93
N PHE A 38 11.29 11.78 5.69
CA PHE A 38 10.10 10.93 5.84
C PHE A 38 9.88 10.54 7.29
N THR A 39 8.78 11.01 7.87
CA THR A 39 8.44 10.75 9.26
C THR A 39 7.95 9.32 9.45
N ARG A 40 8.73 8.50 10.17
CA ARG A 40 8.30 7.14 10.52
C ARG A 40 7.23 7.19 11.60
N ILE A 41 6.24 6.30 11.48
CA ILE A 41 5.28 6.08 12.56
C ILE A 41 5.99 5.29 13.66
N THR A 42 6.03 5.88 14.87
CA THR A 42 6.67 5.29 16.07
C THR A 42 5.77 5.45 17.29
N GLY A 43 6.02 4.64 18.32
CA GLY A 43 5.24 4.66 19.56
C GLY A 43 3.94 3.85 19.49
N PRO A 44 2.99 4.10 20.39
CA PRO A 44 1.71 3.40 20.40
C PRO A 44 0.89 3.73 19.15
N VAL A 45 0.33 2.68 18.53
CA VAL A 45 -0.49 2.80 17.33
C VAL A 45 -1.80 2.04 17.50
N CYS A 46 -2.82 2.51 16.80
CA CYS A 46 -4.06 1.77 16.66
C CYS A 46 -3.81 0.44 15.93
N ALA A 47 -4.18 -0.68 16.52
CA ALA A 47 -3.99 -2.02 15.96
C ALA A 47 -4.74 -2.23 14.62
N GLU A 48 -5.80 -1.44 14.38
CA GLU A 48 -6.59 -1.54 13.16
C GLU A 48 -5.98 -0.75 11.99
N CYS A 49 -5.71 0.53 12.18
CA CYS A 49 -5.32 1.41 11.06
C CYS A 49 -3.86 1.84 11.08
N GLY A 50 -3.11 1.55 12.14
CA GLY A 50 -1.70 1.93 12.26
C GLY A 50 -1.46 3.42 12.54
N CYS A 51 -2.48 4.25 12.80
CA CYS A 51 -2.25 5.63 13.20
C CYS A 51 -1.66 5.71 14.61
N GLN A 52 -0.90 6.76 14.90
CA GLN A 52 -0.46 7.04 16.27
C GLN A 52 -1.68 7.26 17.16
N SER A 53 -1.83 6.43 18.18
CA SER A 53 -2.96 6.47 19.11
C SER A 53 -2.64 5.74 20.40
N GLN A 54 -3.05 6.31 21.53
CA GLN A 54 -3.01 5.65 22.84
C GLN A 54 -4.17 4.66 23.03
N ILE A 55 -5.20 4.75 22.18
CA ILE A 55 -6.42 3.95 22.24
C ILE A 55 -6.48 3.05 21.00
N SER A 56 -6.80 1.78 21.20
CA SER A 56 -6.97 0.82 20.11
C SER A 56 -8.18 -0.07 20.38
N PRO A 57 -9.16 -0.11 19.44
CA PRO A 57 -9.22 0.66 18.21
C PRO A 57 -9.40 2.16 18.45
N CYS A 58 -8.90 3.02 17.54
CA CYS A 58 -9.18 4.45 17.58
C CYS A 58 -10.64 4.74 17.17
N ALA A 59 -11.14 5.95 17.48
CA ALA A 59 -12.54 6.30 17.22
C ALA A 59 -13.00 6.08 15.77
N GLU A 60 -12.14 6.38 14.78
CA GLU A 60 -12.45 6.11 13.37
C GLU A 60 -12.60 4.61 13.09
N CYS A 61 -11.73 3.78 13.67
CA CYS A 61 -11.79 2.34 13.49
C CYS A 61 -12.99 1.71 14.19
N GLU A 62 -13.38 2.24 15.34
CA GLU A 62 -14.56 1.79 16.08
C GLU A 62 -15.85 1.98 15.25
N ILE A 63 -15.95 3.10 14.52
CA ILE A 63 -17.08 3.34 13.59
C ILE A 63 -17.18 2.22 12.54
N TRP A 64 -16.04 1.81 11.96
CA TRP A 64 -16.02 0.74 10.95
C TRP A 64 -16.38 -0.62 11.53
N LEU A 65 -15.84 -0.97 12.69
CA LEU A 65 -16.14 -2.24 13.37
C LEU A 65 -17.61 -2.32 13.78
N THR A 66 -18.17 -1.21 14.30
CA THR A 66 -19.59 -1.10 14.67
C THR A 66 -20.50 -1.20 13.44
N ALA A 67 -20.04 -0.72 12.28
CA ALA A 67 -20.77 -0.87 11.00
C ALA A 67 -20.67 -2.28 10.41
N GLY A 68 -19.99 -3.23 11.08
CA GLY A 68 -19.89 -4.63 10.66
C GLY A 68 -18.78 -4.94 9.68
N TYR A 69 -17.84 -4.00 9.43
CA TYR A 69 -16.67 -4.29 8.60
C TYR A 69 -15.65 -5.13 9.35
N PRO A 70 -14.92 -6.02 8.65
CA PRO A 70 -13.89 -6.83 9.29
C PRO A 70 -12.71 -5.99 9.80
N ALA A 71 -12.03 -6.51 10.82
CA ALA A 71 -10.74 -6.01 11.27
C ALA A 71 -9.68 -6.18 10.18
N ILE A 72 -8.78 -5.21 10.01
CA ILE A 72 -7.81 -5.22 8.90
C ILE A 72 -6.34 -5.21 9.30
N HIS A 73 -6.02 -4.88 10.54
CA HIS A 73 -4.65 -4.89 11.11
C HIS A 73 -3.60 -4.24 10.19
N ASN A 74 -3.80 -2.94 9.88
CA ASN A 74 -2.91 -2.20 8.99
C ASN A 74 -1.58 -1.84 9.65
N GLN A 75 -0.48 -2.09 8.92
CA GLN A 75 0.86 -1.67 9.28
C GLN A 75 1.32 -0.57 8.33
N ALA A 76 1.20 0.69 8.76
CA ALA A 76 1.71 1.83 8.01
C ALA A 76 3.19 2.08 8.36
N LEU A 77 4.01 2.41 7.35
CA LEU A 77 5.44 2.63 7.54
C LEU A 77 5.76 4.08 7.92
N PHE A 78 5.05 5.04 7.34
CA PHE A 78 5.30 6.47 7.49
C PHE A 78 4.03 7.26 7.77
N ALA A 79 4.19 8.45 8.36
CA ALA A 79 3.13 9.45 8.43
C ALA A 79 2.85 10.03 7.04
N TYR A 80 1.59 10.34 6.75
CA TYR A 80 1.19 11.02 5.50
C TYR A 80 1.34 12.54 5.65
N ASP A 81 2.58 12.99 5.80
CA ASP A 81 2.96 14.38 5.94
C ASP A 81 3.23 15.06 4.57
N GLU A 82 3.66 16.32 4.60
CA GLU A 82 3.92 17.11 3.40
C GLU A 82 4.99 16.46 2.50
N GLN A 83 6.06 15.91 3.08
CA GLN A 83 7.12 15.23 2.34
C GLN A 83 6.58 13.99 1.61
N MET A 84 5.76 13.20 2.28
CA MET A 84 5.13 12.03 1.67
C MET A 84 4.16 12.44 0.56
N GLN A 85 3.40 13.54 0.74
CA GLN A 85 2.52 14.07 -0.30
C GLN A 85 3.29 14.53 -1.55
N GLN A 86 4.43 15.20 -1.36
CA GLN A 86 5.31 15.61 -2.46
C GLN A 86 5.87 14.41 -3.22
N TYR A 87 6.34 13.38 -2.50
CA TYR A 87 6.77 12.13 -3.11
C TYR A 87 5.65 11.50 -3.95
N PHE A 88 4.44 11.34 -3.41
CA PHE A 88 3.33 10.77 -4.15
C PHE A 88 2.93 11.59 -5.38
N LYS A 89 3.01 12.92 -5.29
CA LYS A 89 2.73 13.79 -6.44
C LYS A 89 3.69 13.53 -7.59
N GLN A 90 4.99 13.41 -7.30
CA GLN A 90 6.01 13.09 -8.31
C GLN A 90 5.82 11.67 -8.84
N TYR A 91 5.69 10.70 -7.95
CA TYR A 91 5.58 9.29 -8.29
C TYR A 91 4.35 8.98 -9.14
N LYS A 92 3.17 9.49 -8.75
CA LYS A 92 1.90 9.15 -9.40
C LYS A 92 1.57 9.98 -10.63
N PHE A 93 2.04 11.23 -10.72
CA PHE A 93 1.51 12.20 -11.68
C PHE A 93 2.55 12.92 -12.54
N GLN A 94 3.84 12.79 -12.24
CA GLN A 94 4.91 13.50 -12.95
C GLN A 94 5.90 12.57 -13.67
N GLY A 95 5.44 11.38 -14.06
CA GLY A 95 6.29 10.41 -14.77
C GLY A 95 7.36 9.77 -13.89
N GLY A 96 7.20 9.85 -12.55
CA GLY A 96 8.19 9.41 -11.58
C GLY A 96 8.27 7.90 -11.35
N TYR A 97 8.04 7.06 -12.35
CA TYR A 97 8.09 5.59 -12.19
C TYR A 97 9.37 5.09 -11.50
N HIS A 98 10.52 5.70 -11.80
CA HIS A 98 11.81 5.39 -11.17
C HIS A 98 11.80 5.59 -9.64
N LEU A 99 10.95 6.49 -9.11
CA LEU A 99 10.83 6.73 -7.67
C LEU A 99 10.30 5.53 -6.88
N ARG A 100 9.82 4.46 -7.53
CA ARG A 100 9.45 3.20 -6.85
C ARG A 100 10.61 2.65 -6.03
N ASP A 101 11.84 2.81 -6.51
CA ASP A 101 13.05 2.28 -5.87
C ASP A 101 13.29 2.88 -4.48
N VAL A 102 12.70 4.05 -4.17
CA VAL A 102 12.82 4.73 -2.87
C VAL A 102 12.31 3.86 -1.71
N PHE A 103 11.19 3.16 -1.91
CA PHE A 103 10.53 2.40 -0.85
C PHE A 103 10.43 0.89 -1.11
N GLN A 104 10.84 0.41 -2.28
CA GLN A 104 10.74 -0.98 -2.69
C GLN A 104 11.36 -1.95 -1.67
N ASP A 105 12.61 -1.69 -1.26
CA ASP A 105 13.31 -2.57 -0.30
C ASP A 105 12.69 -2.53 1.11
N MET A 106 12.18 -1.37 1.54
CA MET A 106 11.51 -1.26 2.84
C MET A 106 10.18 -2.00 2.88
N LEU A 107 9.41 -1.93 1.81
CA LEU A 107 8.17 -2.68 1.67
C LEU A 107 8.46 -4.19 1.60
N ALA A 108 9.44 -4.62 0.80
CA ALA A 108 9.84 -6.02 0.73
C ALA A 108 10.26 -6.56 2.11
N GLN A 109 11.10 -5.82 2.85
CA GLN A 109 11.50 -6.20 4.21
C GLN A 109 10.32 -6.26 5.18
N ARG A 110 9.32 -5.36 5.04
CA ARG A 110 8.10 -5.41 5.86
C ARG A 110 7.30 -6.66 5.54
N LEU A 111 7.13 -7.00 4.28
CA LEU A 111 6.39 -8.19 3.84
C LEU A 111 7.05 -9.48 4.28
N VAL A 112 8.38 -9.56 4.26
CA VAL A 112 9.13 -10.70 4.84
C VAL A 112 8.80 -10.88 6.33
N LYS A 113 8.68 -9.79 7.11
CA LYS A 113 8.32 -9.87 8.54
C LYS A 113 6.86 -10.26 8.77
N VAL A 114 5.96 -9.83 7.89
CA VAL A 114 4.54 -10.24 7.92
C VAL A 114 4.39 -11.70 7.54
N ALA A 115 5.27 -12.23 6.70
CA ALA A 115 5.31 -13.61 6.21
C ALA A 115 3.95 -14.09 5.66
N PRO A 116 3.28 -13.35 4.76
CA PRO A 116 2.03 -13.81 4.17
C PRO A 116 2.27 -14.97 3.21
N THR A 117 1.22 -15.75 2.92
CA THR A 117 1.26 -16.74 1.84
C THR A 117 0.86 -16.12 0.49
N MET A 118 0.12 -15.00 0.54
CA MET A 118 -0.26 -14.24 -0.66
C MET A 118 -0.11 -12.75 -0.43
N ILE A 119 0.47 -12.05 -1.39
CA ILE A 119 0.60 -10.58 -1.41
C ILE A 119 -0.33 -10.04 -2.49
N VAL A 120 -1.33 -9.27 -2.08
CA VAL A 120 -2.38 -8.75 -2.97
C VAL A 120 -2.28 -7.23 -3.06
N PRO A 121 -1.78 -6.67 -4.17
CA PRO A 121 -1.80 -5.23 -4.37
C PRO A 121 -3.23 -4.74 -4.62
N ILE A 122 -3.57 -3.56 -4.10
CA ILE A 122 -4.82 -2.88 -4.45
C ILE A 122 -4.80 -2.55 -5.94
N PRO A 123 -5.82 -2.98 -6.71
CA PRO A 123 -5.91 -2.65 -8.12
C PRO A 123 -6.26 -1.18 -8.33
N ILE A 124 -5.85 -0.63 -9.47
CA ILE A 124 -6.27 0.68 -9.96
C ILE A 124 -7.31 0.52 -11.06
N THR A 125 -8.11 1.57 -11.29
CA THR A 125 -9.08 1.57 -12.39
C THR A 125 -8.38 1.62 -13.75
N THR A 126 -9.06 1.13 -14.79
CA THR A 126 -8.55 1.22 -16.17
C THR A 126 -8.26 2.67 -16.58
N GLU A 127 -9.06 3.62 -16.12
CA GLU A 127 -8.82 5.04 -16.37
C GLU A 127 -7.51 5.50 -15.73
N THR A 128 -7.28 5.14 -14.45
CA THR A 128 -6.02 5.45 -13.75
C THR A 128 -4.83 4.76 -14.44
N GLN A 129 -5.00 3.51 -14.88
CA GLN A 129 -3.97 2.79 -15.63
C GLN A 129 -3.60 3.51 -16.93
N ASN A 130 -4.60 3.98 -17.68
CA ASN A 130 -4.37 4.71 -18.93
C ASN A 130 -3.70 6.08 -18.70
N GLN A 131 -4.05 6.78 -17.61
CA GLN A 131 -3.48 8.09 -17.30
C GLN A 131 -2.06 7.98 -16.72
N ARG A 132 -1.80 7.00 -15.88
CA ARG A 132 -0.54 6.86 -15.14
C ARG A 132 0.45 5.91 -15.81
N GLY A 133 -0.04 4.90 -16.54
CA GLY A 133 0.76 3.87 -17.19
C GLY A 133 1.13 2.68 -16.31
N PHE A 134 0.95 2.77 -14.99
CA PHE A 134 1.32 1.72 -14.05
C PHE A 134 0.48 1.76 -12.76
N ASN A 135 0.40 0.60 -12.08
CA ASN A 135 -0.08 0.52 -10.71
C ASN A 135 1.07 0.84 -9.75
N GLN A 136 0.92 1.90 -8.96
CA GLN A 136 1.95 2.36 -8.03
C GLN A 136 2.31 1.32 -6.97
N VAL A 137 1.35 0.50 -6.57
CA VAL A 137 1.56 -0.53 -5.55
C VAL A 137 2.31 -1.71 -6.14
N SER A 138 1.85 -2.24 -7.29
CA SER A 138 2.52 -3.35 -7.99
C SER A 138 3.96 -2.98 -8.37
N ALA A 139 4.22 -1.72 -8.76
CA ALA A 139 5.57 -1.26 -9.11
C ALA A 139 6.54 -1.29 -7.90
N TRP A 140 6.07 -0.99 -6.68
CA TRP A 140 6.90 -1.18 -5.48
C TRP A 140 7.16 -2.65 -5.16
N LEU A 141 6.31 -3.54 -5.62
CA LEU A 141 6.36 -4.96 -5.31
C LEU A 141 7.06 -5.80 -6.39
N GLU A 142 7.74 -5.18 -7.36
CA GLU A 142 8.44 -5.90 -8.45
C GLU A 142 9.41 -7.00 -7.96
N LYS A 143 9.99 -6.84 -6.77
CA LYS A 143 10.88 -7.83 -6.15
C LYS A 143 10.15 -8.91 -5.35
N CYS A 144 8.83 -8.85 -5.28
CA CYS A 144 7.99 -9.78 -4.54
C CYS A 144 7.13 -10.61 -5.50
N GLU A 145 6.81 -11.83 -5.11
CA GLU A 145 5.78 -12.59 -5.79
C GLU A 145 4.41 -12.06 -5.37
N ILE A 146 3.67 -11.46 -6.32
CA ILE A 146 2.37 -10.84 -6.07
C ILE A 146 1.24 -11.64 -6.72
N ASN A 147 0.05 -11.50 -6.14
CA ASN A 147 -1.17 -12.17 -6.59
C ASN A 147 -2.21 -11.10 -6.97
N GLU A 148 -2.33 -10.76 -8.25
CA GLU A 148 -3.29 -9.78 -8.76
C GLU A 148 -4.68 -10.41 -8.90
N ILE A 149 -5.26 -10.84 -7.78
CA ILE A 149 -6.56 -11.53 -7.72
C ILE A 149 -7.76 -10.60 -7.58
N LEU A 150 -7.53 -9.31 -7.32
CA LEU A 150 -8.57 -8.28 -7.25
C LEU A 150 -8.59 -7.42 -8.51
N THR A 151 -9.77 -6.97 -8.91
CA THR A 151 -9.96 -5.96 -9.96
C THR A 151 -11.03 -4.95 -9.57
N CYS A 152 -10.96 -3.75 -10.13
CA CYS A 152 -11.99 -2.73 -9.95
C CYS A 152 -13.22 -3.04 -10.81
N ILE A 153 -14.40 -2.95 -10.20
CA ILE A 153 -15.68 -3.06 -10.93
C ILE A 153 -15.83 -1.81 -11.80
N SER A 154 -15.89 -1.99 -13.11
CA SER A 154 -16.15 -0.88 -14.04
C SER A 154 -17.58 -0.36 -13.87
N ASN A 155 -17.76 0.94 -13.73
CA ASN A 155 -19.05 1.60 -13.55
C ASN A 155 -20.06 1.37 -14.70
N SER A 156 -19.66 0.76 -15.82
CA SER A 156 -20.52 0.45 -16.94
C SER A 156 -21.62 -0.59 -16.63
N LYS A 157 -21.46 -1.39 -15.57
CA LYS A 157 -22.49 -2.38 -15.12
C LYS A 157 -23.31 -1.90 -13.92
N ALA A 158 -22.94 -0.82 -13.25
CA ALA A 158 -23.58 -0.36 -12.01
C ALA A 158 -24.64 0.74 -12.20
N VAL A 159 -24.90 1.21 -13.40
CA VAL A 159 -25.69 2.44 -13.66
C VAL A 159 -27.16 2.18 -14.02
N GLN A 160 -27.72 1.01 -13.81
CA GLN A 160 -29.14 0.78 -14.10
C GLN A 160 -29.94 0.20 -12.91
N SER A 161 -29.86 0.83 -11.74
CA SER A 161 -30.97 0.74 -10.80
C SER A 161 -31.11 2.07 -10.04
N MET A 162 -32.31 2.65 -10.07
CA MET A 162 -32.70 3.81 -9.27
C MET A 162 -32.44 3.56 -7.79
N LYS A 163 -31.33 4.07 -7.25
CA LYS A 163 -30.97 3.90 -5.85
C LYS A 163 -31.54 5.05 -5.03
N THR A 164 -32.30 4.74 -4.00
CA THR A 164 -32.79 5.68 -2.99
C THR A 164 -31.65 6.32 -2.20
N ARG A 165 -31.90 7.44 -1.51
CA ARG A 165 -30.91 8.15 -0.67
C ARG A 165 -30.27 7.25 0.39
N ARG A 166 -30.99 6.22 0.86
CA ARG A 166 -30.53 5.24 1.85
C ARG A 166 -29.54 4.24 1.25
N GLU A 167 -29.71 3.90 -0.02
CA GLU A 167 -28.79 3.02 -0.77
C GLU A 167 -27.52 3.71 -1.22
N ARG A 168 -27.49 5.07 -1.29
CA ARG A 168 -26.26 5.84 -1.51
C ARG A 168 -25.32 5.86 -0.30
N LEU A 169 -25.82 5.52 0.90
CA LEU A 169 -25.03 5.31 2.11
C LEU A 169 -24.45 3.89 2.17
N GLN A 170 -25.02 2.92 1.48
CA GLN A 170 -24.42 1.62 1.22
C GLN A 170 -23.40 1.81 0.09
N THR A 171 -22.16 1.98 0.47
CA THR A 171 -21.06 2.11 -0.47
C THR A 171 -20.95 0.84 -1.31
N THR A 172 -21.24 0.97 -2.59
CA THR A 172 -21.10 -0.13 -3.55
C THR A 172 -19.69 -0.69 -3.44
N GLN A 173 -19.56 -2.01 -3.27
CA GLN A 173 -18.29 -2.72 -3.30
C GLN A 173 -17.56 -2.39 -4.61
N PRO A 174 -16.34 -1.77 -4.56
CA PRO A 174 -15.64 -1.36 -5.76
C PRO A 174 -14.78 -2.47 -6.37
N PHE A 175 -14.61 -3.61 -5.67
CA PHE A 175 -13.73 -4.70 -6.09
C PHE A 175 -14.50 -5.99 -6.32
N CYS A 176 -13.97 -6.80 -7.23
CA CYS A 176 -14.34 -8.20 -7.39
C CYS A 176 -13.09 -9.05 -7.65
N LEU A 177 -13.22 -10.35 -7.52
CA LEU A 177 -12.15 -11.28 -7.92
C LEU A 177 -12.00 -11.31 -9.44
N VAL A 178 -10.76 -11.45 -9.90
CA VAL A 178 -10.44 -11.66 -11.33
C VAL A 178 -10.98 -13.01 -11.81
N THR A 179 -10.91 -14.03 -10.94
CA THR A 179 -11.41 -15.38 -11.24
C THR A 179 -12.56 -15.70 -10.28
N GLU A 180 -13.71 -16.08 -10.83
CA GLU A 180 -14.85 -16.56 -10.04
C GLU A 180 -14.48 -17.86 -9.32
N ASN A 181 -14.99 -18.03 -8.09
CA ASN A 181 -14.81 -19.22 -7.26
C ASN A 181 -13.35 -19.53 -6.87
N LEU A 182 -12.50 -18.52 -6.77
CA LEU A 182 -11.16 -18.70 -6.21
C LEU A 182 -11.26 -19.09 -4.73
N ASP A 183 -10.74 -20.28 -4.38
CA ASP A 183 -10.69 -20.73 -2.99
C ASP A 183 -9.48 -20.13 -2.27
N LEU A 184 -9.74 -19.30 -1.28
CA LEU A 184 -8.73 -18.64 -0.44
C LEU A 184 -8.61 -19.27 0.96
N THR A 185 -9.17 -20.45 1.15
CA THR A 185 -9.14 -21.18 2.44
C THR A 185 -7.68 -21.44 2.86
N GLY A 186 -7.37 -21.13 4.12
CA GLY A 186 -6.04 -21.33 4.70
C GLY A 186 -4.98 -20.33 4.25
N GLN A 187 -5.28 -19.42 3.34
CA GLN A 187 -4.35 -18.37 2.92
C GLN A 187 -4.21 -17.26 3.97
N ARG A 188 -2.97 -16.84 4.22
CA ARG A 188 -2.63 -15.64 4.99
C ARG A 188 -2.36 -14.51 4.00
N ILE A 189 -3.35 -13.65 3.81
CA ILE A 189 -3.32 -12.62 2.78
C ILE A 189 -2.81 -11.31 3.37
N CYS A 190 -1.85 -10.68 2.70
CA CYS A 190 -1.44 -9.32 2.97
C CYS A 190 -1.87 -8.42 1.81
N ILE A 191 -2.85 -7.54 2.05
CA ILE A 191 -3.23 -6.52 1.09
C ILE A 191 -2.25 -5.35 1.20
N VAL A 192 -1.73 -4.88 0.08
CA VAL A 192 -0.80 -3.73 0.05
C VAL A 192 -1.47 -2.56 -0.68
N ASP A 193 -1.42 -1.38 -0.05
CA ASP A 193 -1.92 -0.12 -0.63
C ASP A 193 -0.90 1.01 -0.40
N ASP A 194 -1.11 2.14 -1.05
CA ASP A 194 -0.21 3.29 -0.93
C ASP A 194 -0.47 4.09 0.36
N VAL A 195 -1.69 4.55 0.60
CA VAL A 195 -2.04 5.41 1.74
C VAL A 195 -3.32 4.93 2.41
N TYR A 196 -3.23 4.71 3.71
CA TYR A 196 -4.43 4.55 4.52
C TYR A 196 -5.00 5.93 4.86
N THR A 197 -6.05 6.36 4.21
CA THR A 197 -6.78 7.58 4.57
C THR A 197 -7.91 7.26 5.54
N THR A 198 -9.05 6.85 5.05
CA THR A 198 -10.21 6.42 5.85
C THR A 198 -10.27 4.90 6.06
N GLY A 199 -9.42 4.15 5.37
CA GLY A 199 -9.42 2.68 5.37
C GLY A 199 -10.51 2.04 4.52
N ARG A 200 -11.32 2.83 3.82
CA ARG A 200 -12.44 2.33 3.01
C ARG A 200 -11.98 1.34 1.94
N THR A 201 -10.95 1.68 1.20
CA THR A 201 -10.36 0.84 0.15
C THR A 201 -9.98 -0.53 0.69
N LEU A 202 -9.18 -0.54 1.76
CA LEU A 202 -8.70 -1.77 2.37
C LEU A 202 -9.82 -2.61 2.96
N ARG A 203 -10.83 -2.00 3.59
CA ARG A 203 -11.98 -2.73 4.16
C ARG A 203 -12.85 -3.35 3.07
N HIS A 204 -13.09 -2.65 1.96
CA HIS A 204 -13.79 -3.22 0.82
C HIS A 204 -13.02 -4.38 0.18
N ALA A 205 -11.70 -4.23 -0.01
CA ALA A 205 -10.86 -5.30 -0.52
C ALA A 205 -10.88 -6.52 0.42
N SER A 206 -10.75 -6.29 1.74
CA SER A 206 -10.82 -7.35 2.75
C SER A 206 -12.18 -8.05 2.73
N SER A 207 -13.30 -7.31 2.68
CA SER A 207 -14.63 -7.91 2.60
C SER A 207 -14.77 -8.82 1.38
N CYS A 208 -14.32 -8.38 0.21
CA CYS A 208 -14.34 -9.18 -1.02
C CYS A 208 -13.56 -10.49 -0.86
N LEU A 209 -12.38 -10.45 -0.22
CA LEU A 209 -11.54 -11.63 -0.01
C LEU A 209 -12.13 -12.56 1.09
N TYR A 210 -12.72 -12.01 2.15
CA TYR A 210 -13.40 -12.82 3.18
C TYR A 210 -14.63 -13.55 2.62
N GLU A 211 -15.42 -12.89 1.76
CA GLU A 211 -16.55 -13.51 1.05
C GLU A 211 -16.10 -14.68 0.15
N SER A 212 -14.83 -14.69 -0.24
CA SER A 212 -14.20 -15.74 -1.07
C SER A 212 -13.42 -16.78 -0.25
N GLY A 213 -13.66 -16.85 1.06
CA GLY A 213 -13.11 -17.88 1.94
C GLY A 213 -11.80 -17.53 2.64
N ALA A 214 -11.23 -16.34 2.45
CA ALA A 214 -10.07 -15.92 3.21
C ALA A 214 -10.37 -15.90 4.72
N THR A 215 -9.42 -16.37 5.54
CA THR A 215 -9.59 -16.43 7.00
C THR A 215 -8.65 -15.51 7.77
N GLN A 216 -7.54 -15.12 7.17
CA GLN A 216 -6.53 -14.27 7.78
C GLN A 216 -6.11 -13.19 6.80
N ILE A 217 -6.46 -11.94 7.09
CA ILE A 217 -6.08 -10.78 6.29
C ILE A 217 -5.39 -9.75 7.18
N CYS A 218 -4.25 -9.29 6.75
CA CYS A 218 -3.60 -8.09 7.27
C CYS A 218 -3.36 -7.11 6.12
N THR A 219 -3.00 -5.89 6.44
CA THR A 219 -2.74 -4.87 5.42
C THR A 219 -1.42 -4.15 5.70
N VAL A 220 -0.75 -3.72 4.65
CA VAL A 220 0.46 -2.91 4.70
C VAL A 220 0.24 -1.68 3.81
N THR A 221 0.53 -0.50 4.35
CA THR A 221 0.52 0.75 3.56
C THR A 221 1.84 1.49 3.70
N LEU A 222 2.21 2.22 2.65
CA LEU A 222 3.40 3.05 2.75
C LEU A 222 3.18 4.17 3.76
N ALA A 223 2.01 4.79 3.74
CA ALA A 223 1.71 5.92 4.64
C ALA A 223 0.30 5.86 5.29
N ARG A 224 0.16 6.60 6.39
CA ARG A 224 -1.08 6.80 7.14
C ARG A 224 -1.13 8.24 7.70
#